data_a83950776b675f2ecfd280104db89b2b
#
_entry.id   a83950776b675f2ecfd280104db89b2b
#
_cell.length_a   1.000
_cell.length_b   1.000
_cell.length_c   1.000
_cell.angle_alpha   90.00
_cell.angle_beta   90.00
_cell.angle_gamma   90.00
#
_symmetry.space_group_name_H-M   'P 1'
#
loop_
_entity.id
_entity.type
_entity.pdbx_description
1 polymer ?
#
loop_
_entity_poly.entity_id
_entity_poly.type
_entity_poly.pdbx_seq_one_letter_code
_entity_poly.pdbx_strand_id
1 'polypeptide(L)'
;MRCLDNSVLSDYLRSDNPHHEQAADVIESYDGAWYLPTPVLWEALRYGAQASRKPGVTETEAALNWADPLPVTAGAVTETAMIEAELLDQGTPINPLDMLIAGIVREAGAEIVTRDSDFSRIGGLRVANIDE
;
A
#
# COMPACT_ATOMS: atom_id res chain seq x y z
N MET A 1 6.39 0.20 12.55
CA MET A 1 5.95 1.04 11.40
C MET A 1 4.94 0.25 10.58
N ARG A 2 3.81 0.84 10.30
CA ARG A 2 2.74 0.21 9.53
C ARG A 2 2.44 1.02 8.29
N CYS A 3 2.32 0.33 7.17
CA CYS A 3 2.03 0.91 5.86
C CYS A 3 0.68 0.40 5.36
N LEU A 4 -0.01 1.22 4.58
CA LEU A 4 -1.24 0.81 3.92
C LEU A 4 -0.95 0.50 2.46
N ASP A 5 -1.52 -0.62 1.99
CA ASP A 5 -1.66 -0.91 0.58
C ASP A 5 -2.89 -0.21 0.02
N ASN A 6 -2.92 0.00 -1.29
CA ASN A 6 -4.03 0.70 -1.92
C ASN A 6 -5.36 -0.04 -1.78
N SER A 7 -5.36 -1.37 -1.64
CA SER A 7 -6.59 -2.13 -1.44
C SER A 7 -7.35 -1.67 -0.20
N VAL A 8 -6.65 -1.45 0.91
CA VAL A 8 -7.26 -0.97 2.16
C VAL A 8 -7.51 0.53 2.09
N LEU A 9 -6.56 1.29 1.56
CA LEU A 9 -6.68 2.75 1.46
C LEU A 9 -7.88 3.16 0.61
N SER A 10 -8.09 2.53 -0.54
CA SER A 10 -9.23 2.86 -1.40
C SER A 10 -10.56 2.53 -0.74
N ASP A 11 -10.62 1.44 0.02
CA ASP A 11 -11.82 1.10 0.81
C ASP A 11 -12.13 2.18 1.83
N TYR A 12 -11.09 2.70 2.47
CA TYR A 12 -11.23 3.76 3.48
C TYR A 12 -11.70 5.09 2.86
N LEU A 13 -11.19 5.42 1.68
CA LEU A 13 -11.51 6.69 1.04
C LEU A 13 -12.90 6.71 0.38
N ARG A 14 -13.51 5.55 0.20
CA ARG A 14 -14.81 5.43 -0.47
C ARG A 14 -15.87 4.93 0.51
N SER A 15 -16.66 5.85 1.04
CA SER A 15 -17.65 5.52 2.05
C SER A 15 -18.77 4.58 1.56
N ASP A 16 -18.95 4.48 0.23
CA ASP A 16 -19.93 3.57 -0.38
C ASP A 16 -19.37 2.18 -0.65
N ASN A 17 -18.08 1.96 -0.38
CA ASN A 17 -17.44 0.67 -0.58
C ASN A 17 -17.91 -0.32 0.51
N PRO A 18 -18.25 -1.58 0.15
CA PRO A 18 -18.72 -2.56 1.13
C PRO A 18 -17.69 -2.89 2.22
N HIS A 19 -16.39 -2.65 1.98
CA HIS A 19 -15.33 -2.89 2.95
C HIS A 19 -14.90 -1.63 3.72
N HIS A 20 -15.63 -0.52 3.54
CA HIS A 20 -15.26 0.76 4.16
C HIS A 20 -15.19 0.67 5.68
N GLU A 21 -16.18 0.06 6.34
CA GLU A 21 -16.20 -0.03 7.80
C GLU A 21 -15.03 -0.83 8.34
N GLN A 22 -14.67 -1.93 7.69
CA GLN A 22 -13.53 -2.73 8.10
C GLN A 22 -12.22 -1.94 7.96
N ALA A 23 -12.04 -1.24 6.85
CA ALA A 23 -10.86 -0.40 6.64
C ALA A 23 -10.81 0.72 7.67
N ALA A 24 -11.94 1.39 7.95
CA ALA A 24 -12.01 2.44 8.95
C ALA A 24 -11.64 1.92 10.34
N ASP A 25 -12.14 0.75 10.72
CA ASP A 25 -11.81 0.14 12.01
C ASP A 25 -10.31 -0.11 12.15
N VAL A 26 -9.68 -0.64 11.11
CA VAL A 26 -8.24 -0.92 11.13
C VAL A 26 -7.43 0.37 11.22
N ILE A 27 -7.77 1.38 10.43
CA ILE A 27 -7.00 2.61 10.34
C ILE A 27 -7.20 3.48 11.58
N GLU A 28 -8.44 3.63 12.02
CA GLU A 28 -8.78 4.56 13.10
C GLU A 28 -8.48 4.01 14.50
N SER A 29 -8.36 2.69 14.64
CA SER A 29 -8.03 2.07 15.91
C SER A 29 -6.54 2.00 16.20
N TYR A 30 -5.68 2.29 15.24
CA TYR A 30 -4.24 2.23 15.41
C TYR A 30 -3.73 3.57 15.95
N ASP A 31 -3.05 3.55 17.10
CA ASP A 31 -2.55 4.75 17.76
C ASP A 31 -1.25 5.29 17.15
N GLY A 32 -0.54 4.49 16.36
CA GLY A 32 0.70 4.88 15.73
C GLY A 32 0.49 5.64 14.42
N ALA A 33 1.59 6.10 13.85
CA ALA A 33 1.57 6.78 12.56
C ALA A 33 1.38 5.77 11.42
N TRP A 34 0.58 6.15 10.44
CA TRP A 34 0.44 5.41 9.19
C TRP A 34 1.40 5.95 8.13
N TYR A 35 1.93 5.05 7.32
CA TYR A 35 2.81 5.39 6.22
C TYR A 35 2.22 4.90 4.90
N LEU A 36 2.42 5.70 3.85
CA LEU A 36 2.03 5.32 2.49
C LEU A 36 3.30 5.22 1.64
N PRO A 37 3.67 4.02 1.19
CA PRO A 37 4.69 3.92 0.15
C PRO A 37 4.31 4.84 -1.01
N THR A 38 5.28 5.58 -1.55
CA THR A 38 4.95 6.59 -2.57
C THR A 38 4.24 6.04 -3.80
N PRO A 39 4.45 4.78 -4.24
CA PRO A 39 3.61 4.21 -5.28
C PRO A 39 2.14 4.07 -4.89
N VAL A 40 1.84 3.77 -3.62
CA VAL A 40 0.46 3.73 -3.11
C VAL A 40 -0.14 5.13 -3.13
N LEU A 41 0.63 6.12 -2.69
CA LEU A 41 0.19 7.52 -2.76
C LEU A 41 -0.12 7.91 -4.20
N TRP A 42 0.73 7.54 -5.16
CA TRP A 42 0.48 7.80 -6.57
C TRP A 42 -0.81 7.14 -7.06
N GLU A 43 -1.05 5.88 -6.69
CA GLU A 43 -2.29 5.20 -7.08
C GLU A 43 -3.53 5.93 -6.56
N ALA A 44 -3.47 6.42 -5.32
CA ALA A 44 -4.58 7.18 -4.75
C ALA A 44 -4.80 8.52 -5.47
N LEU A 45 -3.70 9.26 -5.74
CA LEU A 45 -3.77 10.54 -6.45
C LEU A 45 -4.19 10.36 -7.91
N ARG A 46 -3.80 9.25 -8.52
CA ARG A 46 -4.15 8.91 -9.90
C ARG A 46 -5.66 8.77 -10.08
N TYR A 47 -6.34 8.22 -9.08
CA TYR A 47 -7.79 8.16 -9.11
C TYR A 47 -8.39 9.57 -9.23
N GLY A 48 -7.90 10.51 -8.44
CA GLY A 48 -8.34 11.91 -8.52
C GLY A 48 -7.98 12.56 -9.86
N ALA A 49 -6.81 12.21 -10.43
CA ALA A 49 -6.37 12.76 -11.71
C ALA A 49 -7.23 12.27 -12.88
N GLN A 50 -7.71 11.03 -12.81
CA GLN A 50 -8.49 10.42 -13.89
C GLN A 50 -9.98 10.68 -13.79
N ALA A 51 -10.46 11.05 -12.61
CA ALA A 51 -11.87 11.29 -12.41
C ALA A 51 -12.26 12.62 -13.08
N SER A 52 -13.30 12.59 -13.91
CA SER A 52 -13.89 13.81 -14.47
C SER A 52 -14.71 14.55 -13.45
N ARG A 53 -14.88 13.96 -12.27
CA ARG A 53 -15.62 14.49 -11.14
C ARG A 53 -14.70 14.63 -9.94
N LYS A 54 -15.17 15.32 -8.92
CA LYS A 54 -14.47 15.42 -7.64
C LYS A 54 -14.41 14.10 -6.90
N PRO A 55 -13.37 13.88 -6.06
CA PRO A 55 -12.28 14.84 -5.78
C PRO A 55 -11.20 14.82 -6.86
N GLY A 56 -10.52 15.95 -7.06
CA GLY A 56 -9.33 16.03 -7.92
C GLY A 56 -8.08 15.66 -7.15
N VAL A 57 -6.92 15.89 -7.79
CA VAL A 57 -5.62 15.55 -7.19
C VAL A 57 -5.39 16.30 -5.87
N THR A 58 -5.63 17.61 -5.86
CA THR A 58 -5.38 18.44 -4.69
C THR A 58 -6.27 18.05 -3.51
N GLU A 59 -7.53 17.79 -3.76
CA GLU A 59 -8.47 17.39 -2.72
C GLU A 59 -8.12 16.00 -2.17
N THR A 60 -7.70 15.08 -3.04
CA THR A 60 -7.28 13.74 -2.63
C THR A 60 -6.02 13.81 -1.77
N GLU A 61 -5.05 14.62 -2.19
CA GLU A 61 -3.83 14.81 -1.42
C GLU A 61 -4.13 15.37 -0.03
N ALA A 62 -5.00 16.37 0.05
CA ALA A 62 -5.40 16.93 1.34
C ALA A 62 -6.09 15.91 2.24
N ALA A 63 -6.86 14.99 1.66
CA ALA A 63 -7.55 13.94 2.42
C ALA A 63 -6.59 12.87 2.95
N LEU A 64 -5.34 12.85 2.50
CA LEU A 64 -4.32 11.89 2.93
C LEU A 64 -3.29 12.49 3.89
N ASN A 65 -3.50 13.69 4.39
CA ASN A 65 -2.52 14.39 5.23
C ASN A 65 -2.30 13.72 6.60
N TRP A 66 -3.13 12.76 6.96
CA TRP A 66 -2.99 11.98 8.20
C TRP A 66 -1.96 10.86 8.10
N ALA A 67 -1.42 10.61 6.92
CA ALA A 67 -0.40 9.57 6.70
C ALA A 67 0.87 10.18 6.13
N ASP A 68 2.00 9.61 6.49
CA ASP A 68 3.31 10.08 6.04
C ASP A 68 3.76 9.31 4.80
N PRO A 69 4.32 9.96 3.79
CA PRO A 69 4.85 9.24 2.64
C PRO A 69 6.12 8.47 3.02
N LEU A 70 6.26 7.26 2.47
CA LEU A 70 7.44 6.43 2.60
C LEU A 70 8.08 6.33 1.21
N PRO A 71 9.24 6.97 1.00
CA PRO A 71 9.77 7.13 -0.35
C PRO A 71 10.45 5.87 -0.90
N VAL A 72 10.56 5.81 -2.21
CA VAL A 72 11.38 4.83 -2.91
C VAL A 72 12.84 5.25 -2.75
N THR A 73 13.63 4.44 -2.04
CA THR A 73 15.08 4.65 -1.91
C THR A 73 15.82 3.72 -2.86
N ALA A 74 17.12 3.96 -3.05
CA ALA A 74 17.97 3.02 -3.81
C ALA A 74 17.95 1.63 -3.17
N GLY A 75 17.95 1.57 -1.83
CA GLY A 75 17.85 0.29 -1.11
C GLY A 75 16.54 -0.42 -1.38
N ALA A 76 15.44 0.32 -1.45
CA ALA A 76 14.13 -0.25 -1.79
C ALA A 76 14.10 -0.81 -3.21
N VAL A 77 14.77 -0.17 -4.16
CA VAL A 77 14.87 -0.67 -5.54
C VAL A 77 15.63 -2.00 -5.56
N THR A 78 16.74 -2.09 -4.82
CA THR A 78 17.51 -3.34 -4.70
C THR A 78 16.64 -4.44 -4.07
N GLU A 79 15.92 -4.15 -3.00
CA GLU A 79 15.01 -5.10 -2.38
C GLU A 79 13.93 -5.56 -3.35
N THR A 80 13.39 -4.65 -4.16
CA THR A 80 12.39 -5.00 -5.18
C THR A 80 12.96 -6.00 -6.19
N ALA A 81 14.17 -5.78 -6.66
CA ALA A 81 14.83 -6.70 -7.61
C ALA A 81 15.05 -8.08 -6.98
N MET A 82 15.42 -8.12 -5.71
CA MET A 82 15.61 -9.38 -4.98
C MET A 82 14.27 -10.11 -4.80
N ILE A 83 13.20 -9.39 -4.50
CA ILE A 83 11.86 -9.96 -4.40
C ILE A 83 11.44 -10.56 -5.75
N GLU A 84 11.67 -9.84 -6.84
CA GLU A 84 11.34 -10.33 -8.18
C GLU A 84 12.08 -11.62 -8.48
N ALA A 85 13.37 -11.66 -8.19
CA ALA A 85 14.18 -12.87 -8.40
C ALA A 85 13.64 -14.06 -7.60
N GLU A 86 13.27 -13.84 -6.35
CA GLU A 86 12.69 -14.87 -5.48
C GLU A 86 11.36 -15.39 -6.03
N LEU A 87 10.48 -14.49 -6.48
CA LEU A 87 9.17 -14.85 -7.00
C LEU A 87 9.27 -15.57 -8.35
N LEU A 88 10.19 -15.16 -9.21
CA LEU A 88 10.44 -15.84 -10.48
C LEU A 88 10.95 -17.25 -10.24
N ASP A 89 11.85 -17.42 -9.26
CA ASP A 89 12.40 -18.73 -8.91
C ASP A 89 11.30 -19.66 -8.37
N GLN A 90 10.33 -19.10 -7.65
CA GLN A 90 9.18 -19.86 -7.13
C GLN A 90 8.10 -20.10 -8.18
N GLY A 91 8.17 -19.44 -9.33
CA GLY A 91 7.11 -19.50 -10.34
C GLY A 91 5.84 -18.78 -9.95
N THR A 92 5.93 -17.77 -9.06
CA THR A 92 4.77 -17.05 -8.54
C THR A 92 4.91 -15.54 -8.75
N PRO A 93 5.00 -15.05 -9.99
CA PRO A 93 5.14 -13.61 -10.24
C PRO A 93 3.91 -12.85 -9.79
N ILE A 94 4.11 -11.58 -9.40
CA ILE A 94 3.04 -10.65 -9.05
C ILE A 94 3.21 -9.38 -9.86
N ASN A 95 2.26 -8.46 -9.73
CA ASN A 95 2.30 -7.18 -10.42
C ASN A 95 3.57 -6.40 -10.05
N PRO A 96 4.29 -5.80 -11.03
CA PRO A 96 5.53 -5.05 -10.76
C PRO A 96 5.36 -3.92 -9.75
N LEU A 97 4.25 -3.20 -9.77
CA LEU A 97 4.02 -2.13 -8.81
C LEU A 97 3.90 -2.67 -7.39
N ASP A 98 3.26 -3.82 -7.22
CA ASP A 98 3.14 -4.48 -5.91
C ASP A 98 4.50 -4.95 -5.42
N MET A 99 5.39 -5.40 -6.33
CA MET A 99 6.77 -5.75 -5.97
C MET A 99 7.53 -4.53 -5.45
N LEU A 100 7.35 -3.37 -6.10
CA LEU A 100 7.99 -2.13 -5.66
C LEU A 100 7.48 -1.69 -4.29
N ILE A 101 6.17 -1.76 -4.07
CA ILE A 101 5.57 -1.47 -2.77
C ILE A 101 6.18 -2.40 -1.71
N ALA A 102 6.24 -3.69 -1.99
CA ALA A 102 6.83 -4.67 -1.07
C ALA A 102 8.31 -4.38 -0.79
N GLY A 103 9.06 -3.97 -1.79
CA GLY A 103 10.47 -3.61 -1.64
C GLY A 103 10.67 -2.43 -0.70
N ILE A 104 9.82 -1.42 -0.81
CA ILE A 104 9.84 -0.25 0.07
C ILE A 104 9.55 -0.68 1.51
N VAL A 105 8.52 -1.47 1.70
CA VAL A 105 8.09 -1.90 3.04
C VAL A 105 9.13 -2.81 3.68
N ARG A 106 9.65 -3.78 2.93
CA ARG A 106 10.66 -4.72 3.43
C ARG A 106 11.96 -4.02 3.80
N GLU A 107 12.42 -3.10 2.96
CA GLU A 107 13.63 -2.33 3.22
C GLU A 107 13.50 -1.47 4.49
N ALA A 108 12.34 -0.91 4.72
CA ALA A 108 12.06 -0.10 5.90
C ALA A 108 11.84 -0.93 7.17
N GLY A 109 11.75 -2.26 7.06
CA GLY A 109 11.41 -3.11 8.20
C GLY A 109 10.00 -2.90 8.72
N ALA A 110 9.10 -2.43 7.87
CA ALA A 110 7.72 -2.13 8.22
C ALA A 110 6.78 -3.31 7.94
N GLU A 111 5.54 -3.16 8.37
CA GLU A 111 4.47 -4.11 8.09
C GLU A 111 3.50 -3.50 7.08
N ILE A 112 3.06 -4.26 6.09
CA ILE A 112 2.03 -3.81 5.16
C ILE A 112 0.67 -4.36 5.57
N VAL A 113 -0.32 -3.48 5.64
CA VAL A 113 -1.72 -3.83 5.89
C VAL A 113 -2.42 -3.84 4.55
N THR A 114 -2.95 -4.99 4.16
CA THR A 114 -3.46 -5.24 2.81
C THR A 114 -4.66 -6.17 2.84
N ARG A 115 -5.39 -6.21 1.74
CA ARG A 115 -6.42 -7.21 1.45
C ARG A 115 -5.95 -8.19 0.37
N ASP A 116 -4.80 -7.91 -0.25
CA ASP A 116 -4.27 -8.69 -1.36
C ASP A 116 -3.38 -9.83 -0.86
N SER A 117 -3.74 -11.06 -1.20
CA SER A 117 -3.00 -12.26 -0.80
C SER A 117 -1.63 -12.39 -1.46
N ASP A 118 -1.38 -11.64 -2.55
CA ASP A 118 -0.09 -11.71 -3.25
C ASP A 118 1.08 -11.34 -2.36
N PHE A 119 0.90 -10.39 -1.44
CA PHE A 119 1.98 -9.98 -0.54
C PHE A 119 2.44 -11.09 0.39
N SER A 120 1.58 -12.04 0.70
CA SER A 120 1.92 -13.18 1.57
C SER A 120 2.89 -14.17 0.93
N ARG A 121 3.10 -14.07 -0.39
CA ARG A 121 4.08 -14.91 -1.11
C ARG A 121 5.50 -14.42 -0.94
N ILE A 122 5.69 -13.22 -0.39
CA ILE A 122 7.01 -12.58 -0.31
C ILE A 122 7.66 -12.90 1.02
N GLY A 123 8.78 -13.62 0.98
CA GLY A 123 9.55 -13.95 2.18
C GLY A 123 10.14 -12.69 2.82
N GLY A 124 10.23 -12.69 4.15
CA GLY A 124 10.83 -11.59 4.90
C GLY A 124 9.99 -10.32 4.95
N LEU A 125 8.81 -10.30 4.36
CA LEU A 125 7.87 -9.18 4.42
C LEU A 125 6.85 -9.43 5.52
N ARG A 126 6.65 -8.47 6.40
CA ARG A 126 5.59 -8.54 7.41
C ARG A 126 4.29 -8.08 6.81
N VAL A 127 3.31 -8.97 6.79
CA VAL A 127 2.01 -8.74 6.15
C VAL A 127 0.90 -8.93 7.16
N ALA A 128 0.00 -7.96 7.25
CA ALA A 128 -1.27 -8.09 7.94
C ALA A 128 -2.38 -8.09 6.90
N ASN A 129 -2.87 -9.27 6.54
CA ASN A 129 -3.98 -9.39 5.61
C ASN A 129 -5.28 -9.32 6.39
N ILE A 130 -6.11 -8.30 6.11
CA ILE A 130 -7.33 -8.07 6.88
C ILE A 130 -8.51 -8.92 6.44
N ASP A 131 -8.35 -9.72 5.39
CA ASP A 131 -9.34 -10.71 4.96
C ASP A 131 -9.14 -12.09 5.59
N GLU A 132 -8.08 -12.26 6.35
CA GLU A 132 -7.76 -13.53 7.01
C GLU A 132 -8.15 -13.54 8.48
#